data_24e472f3ad91cd67b2f614011bd5ca85
#
_entry.id   24e472f3ad91cd67b2f614011bd5ca85
#
_cell.length_a   1.000
_cell.length_b   1.000
_cell.length_c   1.000
_cell.angle_alpha   90.00
_cell.angle_beta   90.00
_cell.angle_gamma   90.00
#
_symmetry.space_group_name_H-M   'P 1'
#
loop_
_entity.id
_entity.type
_entity.pdbx_description
1 polymer ?
#
loop_
_entity_poly.entity_id
_entity_poly.type
_entity_poly.pdbx_seq_one_letter_code
_entity_poly.pdbx_strand_id
1 'polypeptide(L)'
;MWKSIRVSLLLLGVSTSLINCGFNDTQEQVELIKNSVEKQVSKRKELVWDKDNTRMVLIPAGYFEMGSRNNVSNEKPVHKVEVSAFYMDVHEVTVGQFQKFASETGYRYDLWDNVARYSPEVNYPMIYLSWKDALAYAEWAGKRLPTEAEWEYAARGGLIGKKYIWGDDLFQARDYANCHGIDGKDKWPQCAPVGSFTPNGYGLYDMAGNAWEWTSDWYDERYYRISPAKDPFGPVDGKYKVLRGGSWSYLPINLRVAKRECHDPLGSSSGGRRCVSPLKD
;
A
#
# COMPACT_ATOMS: atom_id res chain seq x y z
N MET A 1 -39.47 -30.30 -3.01
CA MET A 1 -39.08 -29.22 -3.97
C MET A 1 -37.65 -28.76 -3.63
N TRP A 2 -36.66 -29.40 -4.25
CA TRP A 2 -35.25 -29.06 -4.04
C TRP A 2 -34.77 -28.23 -5.24
N LYS A 3 -34.41 -26.99 -4.98
CA LYS A 3 -33.78 -26.15 -6.00
C LYS A 3 -32.26 -26.45 -6.04
N SER A 4 -31.81 -27.02 -7.12
CA SER A 4 -30.41 -27.26 -7.42
C SER A 4 -29.70 -25.95 -7.73
N ILE A 5 -28.69 -25.60 -6.94
CA ILE A 5 -27.74 -24.54 -7.26
C ILE A 5 -26.69 -25.13 -8.20
N ARG A 6 -26.70 -24.72 -9.47
CA ARG A 6 -25.62 -25.02 -10.41
C ARG A 6 -24.45 -24.07 -10.15
N VAL A 7 -23.37 -24.58 -9.58
CA VAL A 7 -22.09 -23.90 -9.56
C VAL A 7 -21.37 -24.30 -10.85
N SER A 8 -21.16 -23.35 -11.75
CA SER A 8 -20.33 -23.55 -12.95
C SER A 8 -18.87 -23.54 -12.53
N LEU A 9 -18.27 -24.71 -12.43
CA LEU A 9 -16.82 -24.88 -12.32
C LEU A 9 -16.22 -24.81 -13.74
N LEU A 10 -15.47 -23.76 -14.02
CA LEU A 10 -14.51 -23.76 -15.12
C LEU A 10 -13.22 -24.44 -14.60
N LEU A 11 -13.07 -25.71 -14.96
CA LEU A 11 -11.86 -26.51 -14.70
C LEU A 11 -10.88 -26.31 -15.84
N LEU A 12 -9.76 -25.67 -15.56
CA LEU A 12 -8.54 -25.78 -16.36
C LEU A 12 -7.67 -26.90 -15.79
N GLY A 13 -7.62 -28.00 -16.53
CA GLY A 13 -6.50 -28.94 -16.57
C GLY A 13 -6.22 -29.77 -15.34
N VAL A 14 -7.17 -30.63 -14.88
CA VAL A 14 -6.81 -31.81 -14.05
C VAL A 14 -7.30 -33.06 -14.75
N SER A 15 -6.36 -33.93 -15.05
CA SER A 15 -6.54 -35.22 -15.72
C SER A 15 -7.60 -36.11 -15.00
N THR A 16 -8.61 -36.52 -15.77
CA THR A 16 -9.68 -37.46 -15.35
C THR A 16 -9.17 -38.89 -15.24
N SER A 17 -8.54 -39.22 -14.12
CA SER A 17 -8.22 -40.64 -13.81
C SER A 17 -8.27 -40.93 -12.32
N LEU A 18 -9.42 -40.76 -11.66
CA LEU A 18 -9.71 -41.32 -10.31
C LEU A 18 -11.22 -41.27 -10.04
N ILE A 19 -11.96 -42.15 -10.70
CA ILE A 19 -13.31 -42.50 -10.26
C ILE A 19 -13.31 -44.01 -10.03
N ASN A 20 -13.01 -44.41 -8.80
CA ASN A 20 -13.53 -45.62 -8.15
C ASN A 20 -12.85 -45.80 -6.78
N CYS A 21 -13.49 -45.32 -5.70
CA CYS A 21 -13.34 -45.84 -4.34
C CYS A 21 -14.36 -45.18 -3.40
N GLY A 22 -14.80 -45.88 -2.40
CA GLY A 22 -15.97 -45.81 -1.58
C GLY A 22 -16.30 -44.51 -0.82
N PHE A 23 -17.52 -44.40 -0.36
CA PHE A 23 -18.21 -43.23 0.21
C PHE A 23 -17.58 -42.56 1.46
N ASN A 24 -16.54 -43.09 2.07
CA ASN A 24 -15.83 -42.47 3.20
C ASN A 24 -14.63 -41.62 2.77
N ASP A 25 -14.24 -41.70 1.51
CA ASP A 25 -13.09 -40.99 0.93
C ASP A 25 -13.47 -39.58 0.42
N THR A 26 -14.76 -39.31 0.28
CA THR A 26 -15.23 -38.06 -0.35
C THR A 26 -15.16 -36.84 0.57
N GLN A 27 -15.33 -36.98 1.88
CA GLN A 27 -15.21 -35.82 2.80
C GLN A 27 -13.75 -35.42 3.02
N GLU A 28 -12.85 -36.40 3.13
CA GLU A 28 -11.41 -36.15 3.28
C GLU A 28 -10.82 -35.55 1.98
N GLN A 29 -11.23 -36.04 0.82
CA GLN A 29 -10.84 -35.47 -0.48
C GLN A 29 -11.42 -34.08 -0.71
N VAL A 30 -12.65 -33.82 -0.30
CA VAL A 30 -13.25 -32.46 -0.36
C VAL A 30 -12.52 -31.51 0.57
N GLU A 31 -12.11 -31.93 1.75
CA GLU A 31 -11.34 -31.12 2.69
C GLU A 31 -9.91 -30.87 2.18
N LEU A 32 -9.27 -31.85 1.59
CA LEU A 32 -7.95 -31.71 0.93
C LEU A 32 -8.02 -30.77 -0.28
N ILE A 33 -9.09 -30.84 -1.08
CA ILE A 33 -9.32 -29.92 -2.20
C ILE A 33 -9.59 -28.50 -1.68
N LYS A 34 -10.44 -28.33 -0.66
CA LYS A 34 -10.66 -27.04 -0.01
C LYS A 34 -9.36 -26.45 0.51
N ASN A 35 -8.61 -27.22 1.30
CA ASN A 35 -7.32 -26.79 1.84
C ASN A 35 -6.30 -26.47 0.75
N SER A 36 -6.28 -27.21 -0.35
CA SER A 36 -5.40 -26.94 -1.49
C SER A 36 -5.84 -25.69 -2.27
N VAL A 37 -7.16 -25.49 -2.44
CA VAL A 37 -7.73 -24.29 -3.08
C VAL A 37 -7.54 -23.06 -2.19
N GLU A 38 -7.76 -23.18 -0.89
CA GLU A 38 -7.49 -22.10 0.07
C GLU A 38 -6.01 -21.76 0.14
N LYS A 39 -5.13 -22.74 0.08
CA LYS A 39 -3.67 -22.54 0.02
C LYS A 39 -3.22 -21.94 -1.31
N GLN A 40 -3.85 -22.28 -2.44
CA GLN A 40 -3.60 -21.66 -3.74
C GLN A 40 -4.18 -20.24 -3.82
N VAL A 41 -5.37 -20.00 -3.25
CA VAL A 41 -5.99 -18.66 -3.15
C VAL A 41 -5.18 -17.79 -2.20
N SER A 42 -4.68 -18.33 -1.09
CA SER A 42 -3.77 -17.63 -0.17
C SER A 42 -2.43 -17.30 -0.84
N LYS A 43 -1.84 -18.23 -1.61
CA LYS A 43 -0.62 -17.96 -2.39
C LYS A 43 -0.81 -16.90 -3.48
N ARG A 44 -2.03 -16.69 -3.99
CA ARG A 44 -2.34 -15.60 -4.94
C ARG A 44 -2.58 -14.25 -4.25
N LYS A 45 -2.83 -14.25 -2.94
CA LYS A 45 -3.03 -13.01 -2.18
C LYS A 45 -1.74 -12.34 -1.76
N GLU A 46 -0.67 -13.10 -1.55
CA GLU A 46 0.65 -12.60 -1.16
C GLU A 46 1.74 -13.21 -2.03
N LEU A 47 2.77 -12.45 -2.28
CA LEU A 47 3.98 -12.92 -2.95
C LEU A 47 5.23 -12.24 -2.34
N VAL A 48 6.39 -12.85 -2.53
CA VAL A 48 7.67 -12.21 -2.29
C VAL A 48 8.22 -11.77 -3.64
N TRP A 49 8.58 -10.50 -3.76
CA TRP A 49 9.14 -9.95 -4.99
C TRP A 49 10.64 -10.25 -5.06
N ASP A 50 11.05 -11.01 -6.06
CA ASP A 50 12.39 -11.60 -6.13
C ASP A 50 13.53 -10.57 -6.13
N LYS A 51 13.33 -9.40 -6.78
CA LYS A 51 14.40 -8.41 -6.96
C LYS A 51 14.84 -7.76 -5.65
N ASP A 52 13.90 -7.38 -4.80
CA ASP A 52 14.15 -6.66 -3.55
C ASP A 52 13.74 -7.44 -2.29
N ASN A 53 13.28 -8.66 -2.46
CA ASN A 53 12.80 -9.55 -1.40
C ASN A 53 11.65 -8.94 -0.56
N THR A 54 10.85 -8.08 -1.17
CA THR A 54 9.72 -7.44 -0.49
C THR A 54 8.49 -8.35 -0.55
N ARG A 55 7.78 -8.47 0.58
CA ARG A 55 6.43 -9.04 0.58
C ARG A 55 5.46 -8.04 -0.05
N MET A 56 4.64 -8.54 -0.97
CA MET A 56 3.56 -7.77 -1.58
C MET A 56 2.23 -8.48 -1.34
N VAL A 57 1.17 -7.70 -1.19
CA VAL A 57 -0.20 -8.20 -1.05
C VAL A 57 -1.05 -7.76 -2.24
N LEU A 58 -1.93 -8.68 -2.67
CA LEU A 58 -2.92 -8.37 -3.71
C LEU A 58 -4.00 -7.44 -3.16
N ILE A 59 -4.10 -6.26 -3.74
CA ILE A 59 -5.21 -5.34 -3.55
C ILE A 59 -6.27 -5.67 -4.60
N PRO A 60 -7.48 -6.10 -4.20
CA PRO A 60 -8.50 -6.51 -5.16
C PRO A 60 -9.03 -5.33 -5.96
N ALA A 61 -9.46 -5.56 -7.19
CA ALA A 61 -10.22 -4.55 -7.92
C ALA A 61 -11.50 -4.17 -7.18
N GLY A 62 -11.89 -2.89 -7.26
CA GLY A 62 -13.09 -2.43 -6.58
C GLY A 62 -13.38 -0.96 -6.76
N TYR A 63 -14.39 -0.49 -6.04
CA TYR A 63 -14.83 0.90 -6.03
C TYR A 63 -14.72 1.47 -4.62
N PHE A 64 -14.37 2.75 -4.54
CA PHE A 64 -14.40 3.47 -3.26
C PHE A 64 -14.78 4.94 -3.47
N GLU A 65 -15.13 5.61 -2.38
CA GLU A 65 -15.28 7.06 -2.34
C GLU A 65 -13.92 7.69 -1.99
N MET A 66 -13.27 8.30 -2.98
CA MET A 66 -12.00 9.02 -2.82
C MET A 66 -12.24 10.43 -2.31
N GLY A 67 -11.39 10.87 -1.38
CA GLY A 67 -11.46 12.19 -0.78
C GLY A 67 -12.20 12.23 0.55
N SER A 68 -12.58 13.44 0.98
CA SER A 68 -13.21 13.67 2.28
C SER A 68 -14.28 14.75 2.22
N ARG A 69 -15.32 14.58 3.05
CA ARG A 69 -16.36 15.61 3.28
C ARG A 69 -15.92 16.70 4.28
N ASN A 70 -14.74 16.57 4.87
CA ASN A 70 -14.16 17.58 5.76
C ASN A 70 -13.90 18.89 5.03
N ASN A 71 -13.64 19.98 5.78
CA ASN A 71 -13.51 21.32 5.21
C ASN A 71 -12.15 21.60 4.55
N VAL A 72 -11.47 20.59 3.99
CA VAL A 72 -10.20 20.73 3.27
C VAL A 72 -10.49 20.73 1.77
N SER A 73 -10.13 21.82 1.08
CA SER A 73 -10.51 22.08 -0.32
C SER A 73 -9.94 21.07 -1.30
N ASN A 74 -8.66 20.67 -1.10
CA ASN A 74 -7.95 19.76 -2.00
C ASN A 74 -8.34 18.28 -1.85
N GLU A 75 -9.19 17.96 -0.86
CA GLU A 75 -9.76 16.63 -0.65
C GLU A 75 -11.18 16.50 -1.25
N LYS A 76 -11.65 17.55 -1.97
CA LYS A 76 -13.03 17.65 -2.51
C LYS A 76 -13.06 17.81 -4.04
N PRO A 77 -14.18 17.35 -4.64
CA PRO A 77 -15.31 16.64 -4.05
C PRO A 77 -14.97 15.19 -3.70
N VAL A 78 -15.72 14.59 -2.77
CA VAL A 78 -15.74 13.13 -2.68
C VAL A 78 -16.34 12.59 -3.97
N HIS A 79 -15.67 11.63 -4.59
CA HIS A 79 -16.08 11.06 -5.86
C HIS A 79 -15.81 9.56 -5.90
N LYS A 80 -16.60 8.84 -6.71
CA LYS A 80 -16.46 7.41 -6.85
C LYS A 80 -15.33 7.09 -7.82
N VAL A 81 -14.41 6.24 -7.40
CA VAL A 81 -13.28 5.76 -8.21
C VAL A 81 -13.32 4.24 -8.28
N GLU A 82 -13.13 3.70 -9.48
CA GLU A 82 -12.84 2.29 -9.74
C GLU A 82 -11.33 2.11 -9.84
N VAL A 83 -10.80 1.12 -9.11
CA VAL A 83 -9.39 0.75 -9.13
C VAL A 83 -9.25 -0.69 -9.60
N SER A 84 -8.41 -0.93 -10.60
CA SER A 84 -8.03 -2.27 -11.04
C SER A 84 -7.20 -2.98 -9.98
N ALA A 85 -7.17 -4.32 -9.98
CA ALA A 85 -6.36 -5.07 -9.02
C ALA A 85 -4.86 -4.88 -9.29
N PHE A 86 -4.07 -4.80 -8.20
CA PHE A 86 -2.62 -4.64 -8.26
C PHE A 86 -1.97 -5.26 -7.01
N TYR A 87 -0.66 -5.52 -7.08
CA TYR A 87 0.11 -5.86 -5.89
C TYR A 87 0.74 -4.61 -5.29
N MET A 88 0.75 -4.51 -3.95
CA MET A 88 1.38 -3.43 -3.20
C MET A 88 2.34 -3.99 -2.15
N ASP A 89 3.49 -3.35 -1.98
CA ASP A 89 4.45 -3.64 -0.92
C ASP A 89 3.75 -3.55 0.45
N VAL A 90 3.99 -4.53 1.32
CA VAL A 90 3.30 -4.64 2.62
C VAL A 90 3.65 -3.47 3.55
N HIS A 91 4.83 -2.89 3.39
CA HIS A 91 5.35 -1.74 4.15
C HIS A 91 6.14 -0.80 3.25
N GLU A 92 6.60 0.32 3.78
CA GLU A 92 7.50 1.24 3.10
C GLU A 92 8.81 0.53 2.71
N VAL A 93 9.45 0.99 1.64
CA VAL A 93 10.80 0.52 1.28
C VAL A 93 11.77 0.86 2.39
N THR A 94 12.55 -0.13 2.81
CA THR A 94 13.47 0.02 3.93
C THR A 94 14.84 0.60 3.51
N VAL A 95 15.58 1.09 4.51
CA VAL A 95 16.98 1.52 4.33
C VAL A 95 17.82 0.41 3.70
N GLY A 96 17.71 -0.83 4.18
CA GLY A 96 18.47 -1.96 3.65
C GLY A 96 18.14 -2.29 2.20
N GLN A 97 16.88 -2.17 1.80
CA GLN A 97 16.47 -2.37 0.41
C GLN A 97 17.03 -1.27 -0.50
N PHE A 98 17.04 -0.02 -0.05
CA PHE A 98 17.63 1.07 -0.82
C PHE A 98 19.15 0.98 -0.90
N GLN A 99 19.83 0.54 0.17
CA GLN A 99 21.26 0.25 0.15
C GLN A 99 21.59 -0.84 -0.88
N LYS A 100 20.78 -1.90 -0.96
CA LYS A 100 20.93 -2.93 -2.00
C LYS A 100 20.82 -2.34 -3.41
N PHE A 101 19.80 -1.52 -3.65
CA PHE A 101 19.63 -0.81 -4.92
C PHE A 101 20.86 0.04 -5.27
N ALA A 102 21.30 0.88 -4.34
CA ALA A 102 22.45 1.76 -4.55
C ALA A 102 23.73 0.96 -4.84
N SER A 103 23.95 -0.12 -4.10
CA SER A 103 25.11 -1.01 -4.29
C SER A 103 25.10 -1.74 -5.64
N GLU A 104 23.92 -2.28 -6.06
CA GLU A 104 23.83 -3.02 -7.33
C GLU A 104 23.93 -2.14 -8.57
N THR A 105 23.51 -0.87 -8.46
CA THR A 105 23.43 0.04 -9.62
C THR A 105 24.52 1.11 -9.66
N GLY A 106 25.25 1.31 -8.57
CA GLY A 106 26.14 2.45 -8.40
C GLY A 106 25.39 3.78 -8.22
N TYR A 107 24.11 3.74 -7.85
CA TYR A 107 23.29 4.93 -7.65
C TYR A 107 23.86 5.82 -6.54
N ARG A 108 24.15 7.08 -6.88
CA ARG A 108 24.68 8.05 -5.91
C ARG A 108 23.57 8.68 -5.12
N TYR A 109 23.66 8.57 -3.79
CA TYR A 109 22.76 9.17 -2.85
C TYR A 109 23.54 9.83 -1.73
N ASP A 110 23.37 11.12 -1.52
CA ASP A 110 24.25 11.93 -0.68
C ASP A 110 23.68 12.23 0.72
N LEU A 111 22.45 11.77 1.04
CA LEU A 111 21.78 12.10 2.31
C LEU A 111 21.80 10.95 3.34
N TRP A 112 22.76 10.03 3.26
CA TRP A 112 22.85 8.89 4.18
C TRP A 112 22.93 9.28 5.66
N ASP A 113 23.66 10.37 5.98
CA ASP A 113 23.79 10.88 7.36
C ASP A 113 22.44 11.39 7.89
N ASN A 114 21.64 12.02 7.03
CA ASN A 114 20.29 12.44 7.38
C ASN A 114 19.38 11.23 7.62
N VAL A 115 19.48 10.20 6.77
CA VAL A 115 18.72 8.96 6.96
C VAL A 115 19.11 8.30 8.28
N ALA A 116 20.41 8.08 8.53
CA ALA A 116 20.91 7.42 9.74
C ALA A 116 20.47 8.12 11.04
N ARG A 117 20.24 9.43 10.98
CA ARG A 117 19.79 10.21 12.15
C ARG A 117 18.35 9.88 12.58
N TYR A 118 17.46 9.53 11.62
CA TYR A 118 16.03 9.37 11.88
C TYR A 118 15.49 7.97 11.55
N SER A 119 16.25 7.21 10.74
CA SER A 119 15.99 5.83 10.32
C SER A 119 17.30 5.03 10.48
N PRO A 120 17.72 4.70 11.71
CA PRO A 120 19.11 4.29 11.99
C PRO A 120 19.47 2.87 11.55
N GLU A 121 18.49 1.99 11.30
CA GLU A 121 18.73 0.58 11.01
C GLU A 121 18.14 0.15 9.66
N VAL A 122 18.58 -0.99 9.16
CA VAL A 122 18.23 -1.49 7.82
C VAL A 122 16.75 -1.80 7.63
N ASN A 123 16.01 -2.07 8.71
CA ASN A 123 14.59 -2.36 8.74
C ASN A 123 13.69 -1.14 9.00
N TYR A 124 14.28 0.05 9.04
CA TYR A 124 13.53 1.32 9.12
C TYR A 124 13.17 1.82 7.71
N PRO A 125 12.15 2.70 7.58
CA PRO A 125 11.77 3.24 6.28
C PRO A 125 12.89 4.08 5.68
N MET A 126 13.12 3.95 4.40
CA MET A 126 14.03 4.85 3.68
C MET A 126 13.34 6.20 3.48
N ILE A 127 13.92 7.26 4.03
CA ILE A 127 13.41 8.64 4.04
C ILE A 127 14.38 9.61 3.35
N TYR A 128 14.02 10.90 3.28
CA TYR A 128 14.77 11.95 2.57
C TYR A 128 14.95 11.68 1.07
N LEU A 129 14.02 10.93 0.48
CA LEU A 129 14.02 10.66 -0.95
C LEU A 129 13.34 11.78 -1.72
N SER A 130 13.97 12.26 -2.78
CA SER A 130 13.27 12.97 -3.84
C SER A 130 12.32 12.00 -4.59
N TRP A 131 11.37 12.54 -5.31
CA TRP A 131 10.50 11.72 -6.17
C TRP A 131 11.30 10.93 -7.21
N LYS A 132 12.40 11.51 -7.72
CA LYS A 132 13.29 10.83 -8.66
C LYS A 132 14.01 9.64 -8.03
N ASP A 133 14.48 9.77 -6.77
CA ASP A 133 15.10 8.64 -6.05
C ASP A 133 14.07 7.52 -5.84
N ALA A 134 12.84 7.91 -5.51
CA ALA A 134 11.75 6.97 -5.35
C ALA A 134 11.42 6.22 -6.64
N LEU A 135 11.35 6.92 -7.77
CA LEU A 135 11.11 6.34 -9.09
C LEU A 135 12.25 5.42 -9.51
N ALA A 136 13.51 5.87 -9.38
CA ALA A 136 14.69 5.09 -9.79
C ALA A 136 14.77 3.72 -9.09
N TYR A 137 14.46 3.69 -7.79
CA TYR A 137 14.37 2.39 -7.12
C TYR A 137 13.20 1.55 -7.63
N ALA A 138 12.00 2.11 -7.78
CA ALA A 138 10.84 1.37 -8.23
C ALA A 138 11.13 0.71 -9.61
N GLU A 139 11.73 1.45 -10.53
CA GLU A 139 12.15 0.95 -11.84
C GLU A 139 13.21 -0.15 -11.73
N TRP A 140 14.24 0.02 -10.89
CA TRP A 140 15.22 -1.03 -10.64
C TRP A 140 14.59 -2.30 -10.09
N ALA A 141 13.61 -2.16 -9.20
CA ALA A 141 12.89 -3.28 -8.64
C ALA A 141 11.92 -3.94 -9.64
N GLY A 142 11.73 -3.37 -10.84
CA GLY A 142 10.71 -3.80 -11.80
C GLY A 142 9.28 -3.53 -11.31
N LYS A 143 9.12 -2.47 -10.53
CA LYS A 143 7.87 -1.98 -9.94
C LYS A 143 7.58 -0.56 -10.42
N ARG A 144 6.58 0.07 -9.86
CA ARG A 144 6.27 1.49 -10.05
C ARG A 144 5.79 2.14 -8.74
N LEU A 145 5.71 3.45 -8.71
CA LEU A 145 5.00 4.15 -7.65
C LEU A 145 3.48 3.94 -7.79
N PRO A 146 2.71 3.89 -6.70
CA PRO A 146 1.26 3.85 -6.77
C PRO A 146 0.72 5.17 -7.34
N THR A 147 -0.43 5.13 -8.00
CA THR A 147 -1.22 6.35 -8.20
C THR A 147 -1.80 6.81 -6.85
N GLU A 148 -2.17 8.07 -6.76
CA GLU A 148 -2.81 8.61 -5.56
C GLU A 148 -4.09 7.84 -5.21
N ALA A 149 -4.86 7.45 -6.22
CA ALA A 149 -6.08 6.67 -6.04
C ALA A 149 -5.82 5.23 -5.56
N GLU A 150 -4.82 4.56 -6.12
CA GLU A 150 -4.39 3.24 -5.65
C GLU A 150 -3.94 3.30 -4.19
N TRP A 151 -3.15 4.33 -3.85
CA TRP A 151 -2.67 4.53 -2.50
C TRP A 151 -3.83 4.71 -1.51
N GLU A 152 -4.78 5.62 -1.79
CA GLU A 152 -5.90 5.89 -0.89
C GLU A 152 -6.83 4.68 -0.77
N TYR A 153 -7.12 3.99 -1.88
CA TYR A 153 -7.93 2.77 -1.88
C TYR A 153 -7.29 1.69 -0.99
N ALA A 154 -6.00 1.44 -1.18
CA ALA A 154 -5.24 0.48 -0.39
C ALA A 154 -5.16 0.88 1.09
N ALA A 155 -4.92 2.17 1.39
CA ALA A 155 -4.85 2.68 2.76
C ALA A 155 -6.17 2.54 3.52
N ARG A 156 -7.31 2.69 2.85
CA ARG A 156 -8.63 2.48 3.47
C ARG A 156 -8.85 1.05 3.93
N GLY A 157 -8.16 0.06 3.36
CA GLY A 157 -8.24 -1.33 3.84
C GLY A 157 -9.65 -1.91 3.86
N GLY A 158 -10.56 -1.45 2.97
CA GLY A 158 -11.96 -1.82 2.94
C GLY A 158 -12.90 -0.99 3.84
N LEU A 159 -12.37 -0.04 4.64
CA LEU A 159 -13.18 0.85 5.47
C LEU A 159 -13.84 1.95 4.61
N ILE A 160 -15.16 2.08 4.73
CA ILE A 160 -15.95 3.07 3.98
C ILE A 160 -16.15 4.32 4.82
N GLY A 161 -15.81 5.51 4.24
CA GLY A 161 -16.09 6.82 4.82
C GLY A 161 -15.33 7.15 6.11
N LYS A 162 -14.37 6.32 6.53
CA LYS A 162 -13.60 6.54 7.75
C LYS A 162 -12.52 7.59 7.59
N LYS A 163 -12.20 8.30 8.68
CA LYS A 163 -11.19 9.36 8.71
C LYS A 163 -9.77 8.80 8.67
N TYR A 164 -9.54 7.69 9.37
CA TYR A 164 -8.24 7.06 9.56
C TYR A 164 -8.30 5.60 9.11
N ILE A 165 -7.14 5.00 8.92
CA ILE A 165 -7.01 3.58 8.55
C ILE A 165 -7.55 2.62 9.63
N TRP A 166 -7.76 3.09 10.86
CA TRP A 166 -8.32 2.35 12.01
C TRP A 166 -9.76 2.74 12.36
N GLY A 167 -10.35 3.74 11.69
CA GLY A 167 -11.71 4.22 11.98
C GLY A 167 -11.82 5.73 12.14
N ASP A 168 -12.55 6.21 13.14
CA ASP A 168 -12.81 7.64 13.35
C ASP A 168 -12.22 8.21 14.65
N ASP A 169 -11.78 7.34 15.55
CA ASP A 169 -11.28 7.74 16.86
C ASP A 169 -9.82 8.21 16.79
N LEU A 170 -9.62 9.52 16.97
CA LEU A 170 -8.29 10.14 16.97
C LEU A 170 -7.38 9.63 18.11
N PHE A 171 -7.97 9.27 19.25
CA PHE A 171 -7.19 8.88 20.43
C PHE A 171 -6.50 7.52 20.28
N GLN A 172 -6.94 6.71 19.32
CA GLN A 172 -6.31 5.42 18.99
C GLN A 172 -5.06 5.57 18.10
N ALA A 173 -4.74 6.77 17.63
CA ALA A 173 -3.68 6.97 16.63
C ALA A 173 -2.36 6.28 17.00
N ARG A 174 -1.93 6.36 18.26
CA ARG A 174 -0.65 5.80 18.73
C ARG A 174 -0.63 4.28 18.88
N ASP A 175 -1.77 3.63 18.74
CA ASP A 175 -1.86 2.17 18.70
C ASP A 175 -1.74 1.64 17.24
N TYR A 176 -1.90 2.53 16.26
CA TYR A 176 -1.96 2.18 14.84
C TYR A 176 -0.92 2.88 13.97
N ALA A 177 -0.24 3.92 14.48
CA ALA A 177 0.66 4.74 13.67
C ALA A 177 1.77 5.37 14.49
N ASN A 178 2.96 5.49 13.92
CA ASN A 178 4.03 6.32 14.43
C ASN A 178 3.76 7.78 14.04
N CYS A 179 3.63 8.67 15.05
CA CYS A 179 3.33 10.09 14.86
C CYS A 179 3.96 10.95 15.94
N HIS A 180 3.87 12.27 15.84
CA HIS A 180 4.54 13.20 16.76
C HIS A 180 4.26 12.90 18.25
N GLY A 181 5.34 12.69 19.01
CA GLY A 181 5.35 12.30 20.42
C GLY A 181 5.41 10.77 20.58
N ILE A 182 5.44 10.30 21.83
CA ILE A 182 5.49 8.88 22.19
C ILE A 182 4.39 8.58 23.21
N ASP A 183 3.59 7.54 22.97
CA ASP A 183 2.55 7.03 23.87
C ASP A 183 1.95 5.73 23.29
N GLY A 184 1.21 4.96 24.10
CA GLY A 184 0.59 3.72 23.67
C GLY A 184 1.60 2.73 23.10
N LYS A 185 1.37 2.24 21.88
CA LYS A 185 2.31 1.38 21.16
C LYS A 185 3.45 2.15 20.49
N ASP A 186 3.27 3.45 20.29
CA ASP A 186 4.27 4.31 19.67
C ASP A 186 5.36 4.67 20.68
N LYS A 187 6.52 4.02 20.54
CA LYS A 187 7.69 4.16 21.42
C LYS A 187 8.82 4.93 20.77
N TRP A 188 8.65 5.34 19.52
CA TRP A 188 9.71 5.92 18.71
C TRP A 188 9.53 7.43 18.57
N PRO A 189 10.52 8.22 19.05
CA PRO A 189 10.45 9.68 18.86
C PRO A 189 10.71 10.13 17.43
N GLN A 190 11.12 9.21 16.57
CA GLN A 190 11.42 9.38 15.15
C GLN A 190 10.79 8.22 14.37
N CYS A 191 11.33 7.84 13.19
CA CYS A 191 10.81 6.67 12.48
C CYS A 191 10.83 5.41 13.36
N ALA A 192 9.85 4.55 13.17
CA ALA A 192 9.80 3.20 13.72
C ALA A 192 10.31 2.17 12.67
N PRO A 193 10.78 0.99 13.08
CA PRO A 193 10.94 -0.13 12.16
C PRO A 193 9.65 -0.38 11.39
N VAL A 194 9.73 -0.66 10.09
CA VAL A 194 8.53 -0.94 9.29
C VAL A 194 7.75 -2.13 9.86
N GLY A 195 6.42 -2.08 9.80
CA GLY A 195 5.57 -3.14 10.32
C GLY A 195 5.41 -3.16 11.85
N SER A 196 5.78 -2.08 12.55
CA SER A 196 5.68 -2.01 14.03
C SER A 196 4.25 -1.92 14.56
N PHE A 197 3.29 -1.54 13.72
CA PHE A 197 1.89 -1.32 14.11
C PHE A 197 0.95 -2.36 13.50
N THR A 198 -0.32 -2.29 13.86
CA THR A 198 -1.35 -3.19 13.32
C THR A 198 -1.61 -2.87 11.85
N PRO A 199 -1.59 -3.86 10.94
CA PRO A 199 -1.91 -3.63 9.53
C PRO A 199 -3.39 -3.28 9.33
N ASN A 200 -3.70 -2.64 8.22
CA ASN A 200 -5.06 -2.39 7.81
C ASN A 200 -5.77 -3.67 7.30
N GLY A 201 -7.04 -3.56 6.86
CA GLY A 201 -7.83 -4.70 6.42
C GLY A 201 -7.32 -5.41 5.15
N TYR A 202 -6.37 -4.84 4.43
CA TYR A 202 -5.67 -5.49 3.30
C TYR A 202 -4.30 -6.08 3.70
N GLY A 203 -3.89 -5.98 4.96
CA GLY A 203 -2.61 -6.48 5.43
C GLY A 203 -1.45 -5.51 5.19
N LEU A 204 -1.73 -4.25 4.92
CA LEU A 204 -0.73 -3.20 4.72
C LEU A 204 -0.40 -2.51 6.04
N TYR A 205 0.89 -2.38 6.33
CA TYR A 205 1.42 -1.69 7.51
C TYR A 205 1.77 -0.24 7.17
N ASP A 206 1.80 0.61 8.19
CA ASP A 206 2.34 1.98 8.15
C ASP A 206 1.68 2.88 7.09
N MET A 207 0.41 2.58 6.71
CA MET A 207 -0.37 3.43 5.79
C MET A 207 -0.81 4.76 6.43
N ALA A 208 -0.41 5.00 7.68
CA ALA A 208 -0.58 6.26 8.40
C ALA A 208 0.63 6.47 9.30
N GLY A 209 1.25 7.66 9.24
CA GLY A 209 2.45 7.98 10.03
C GLY A 209 3.73 7.37 9.45
N ASN A 210 4.73 7.22 10.28
CA ASN A 210 6.07 6.75 9.99
C ASN A 210 6.78 7.60 8.93
N ALA A 211 6.59 7.36 7.64
CA ALA A 211 7.13 8.19 6.59
C ALA A 211 6.07 8.59 5.54
N TRP A 212 6.12 9.83 5.04
CA TRP A 212 5.35 10.22 3.88
C TRP A 212 5.66 9.31 2.68
N GLU A 213 4.67 9.03 1.84
CA GLU A 213 4.84 8.17 0.69
C GLU A 213 4.56 8.90 -0.63
N TRP A 214 5.55 8.89 -1.53
CA TRP A 214 5.41 9.42 -2.87
C TRP A 214 4.43 8.60 -3.71
N THR A 215 3.60 9.30 -4.47
CA THR A 215 2.79 8.70 -5.54
C THR A 215 3.31 9.13 -6.92
N SER A 216 2.79 8.51 -7.97
CA SER A 216 3.16 8.86 -9.35
C SER A 216 2.58 10.19 -9.81
N ASP A 217 1.49 10.64 -9.16
CA ASP A 217 0.65 11.72 -9.62
C ASP A 217 1.29 13.09 -9.45
N TRP A 218 1.10 13.96 -10.45
CA TRP A 218 1.25 15.38 -10.26
C TRP A 218 0.13 15.94 -9.38
N TYR A 219 0.45 16.91 -8.56
CA TYR A 219 -0.53 17.53 -7.67
C TYR A 219 -1.26 18.66 -8.39
N ASP A 220 -2.60 18.59 -8.33
CA ASP A 220 -3.50 19.71 -8.60
C ASP A 220 -4.59 19.71 -7.51
N GLU A 221 -4.79 20.89 -6.88
CA GLU A 221 -5.79 21.07 -5.82
C GLU A 221 -7.22 20.72 -6.29
N ARG A 222 -7.50 20.92 -7.59
CA ARG A 222 -8.83 20.79 -8.18
C ARG A 222 -9.04 19.50 -8.96
N TYR A 223 -8.02 18.66 -9.04
CA TYR A 223 -8.05 17.44 -9.87
C TYR A 223 -9.26 16.55 -9.60
N TYR A 224 -9.69 16.41 -8.34
CA TYR A 224 -10.85 15.57 -7.98
C TYR A 224 -12.17 15.98 -8.66
N ARG A 225 -12.27 17.20 -9.19
CA ARG A 225 -13.44 17.68 -9.96
C ARG A 225 -13.54 17.12 -11.37
N ILE A 226 -12.40 16.69 -11.92
CA ILE A 226 -12.26 16.21 -13.32
C ILE A 226 -11.63 14.83 -13.39
N SER A 227 -11.36 14.21 -12.25
CA SER A 227 -10.75 12.89 -12.16
C SER A 227 -11.56 11.86 -12.95
N PRO A 228 -10.93 11.04 -13.81
CA PRO A 228 -11.60 9.89 -14.40
C PRO A 228 -12.14 8.96 -13.33
N ALA A 229 -13.27 8.31 -13.63
CA ALA A 229 -13.88 7.38 -12.69
C ALA A 229 -13.12 6.05 -12.56
N LYS A 230 -12.27 5.70 -13.52
CA LYS A 230 -11.51 4.46 -13.54
C LYS A 230 -10.03 4.73 -13.63
N ASP A 231 -9.28 4.09 -12.73
CA ASP A 231 -7.82 4.09 -12.66
C ASP A 231 -7.20 5.48 -12.90
N PRO A 232 -7.62 6.55 -12.16
CA PRO A 232 -7.07 7.88 -12.35
C PRO A 232 -5.57 7.91 -12.00
N PHE A 233 -4.82 8.69 -12.79
CA PHE A 233 -3.34 8.78 -12.68
C PHE A 233 -2.84 10.23 -12.44
N GLY A 234 -3.74 11.14 -12.03
CA GLY A 234 -3.41 12.54 -11.81
C GLY A 234 -3.38 13.36 -13.09
N PRO A 235 -3.05 14.66 -12.99
CA PRO A 235 -2.78 15.52 -14.13
C PRO A 235 -1.60 15.01 -14.96
N VAL A 236 -1.57 15.34 -16.28
CA VAL A 236 -0.49 14.95 -17.19
C VAL A 236 0.84 15.60 -16.80
N ASP A 237 0.80 16.83 -16.28
CA ASP A 237 1.94 17.58 -15.80
C ASP A 237 1.61 18.41 -14.56
N GLY A 238 2.62 18.98 -13.93
CA GLY A 238 2.46 19.81 -12.73
C GLY A 238 3.79 20.29 -12.19
N LYS A 239 3.72 21.07 -11.10
CA LYS A 239 4.91 21.58 -10.40
C LYS A 239 5.32 20.68 -9.24
N TYR A 240 4.36 20.08 -8.57
CA TYR A 240 4.56 19.29 -7.37
C TYR A 240 4.03 17.87 -7.56
N LYS A 241 4.62 16.91 -6.85
CA LYS A 241 4.15 15.52 -6.76
C LYS A 241 3.37 15.29 -5.47
N VAL A 242 2.42 14.36 -5.51
CA VAL A 242 1.57 14.05 -4.36
C VAL A 242 2.33 13.18 -3.35
N LEU A 243 2.17 13.53 -2.06
CA LEU A 243 2.58 12.74 -0.89
C LEU A 243 1.36 12.32 -0.08
N ARG A 244 1.41 11.12 0.48
CA ARG A 244 0.33 10.53 1.27
C ARG A 244 0.84 9.91 2.59
N GLY A 245 -0.07 9.67 3.55
CA GLY A 245 0.16 8.90 4.77
C GLY A 245 0.50 9.73 6.01
N GLY A 246 1.21 10.82 5.87
CA GLY A 246 1.77 11.54 7.01
C GLY A 246 3.12 10.96 7.45
N SER A 247 3.68 11.44 8.54
CA SER A 247 4.95 10.92 9.06
C SER A 247 5.03 11.03 10.59
N TRP A 248 6.07 10.41 11.16
CA TRP A 248 6.40 10.44 12.58
C TRP A 248 6.41 11.84 13.21
N SER A 249 6.70 12.88 12.46
CA SER A 249 6.78 14.26 12.94
C SER A 249 5.46 15.02 12.91
N TYR A 250 4.38 14.42 12.43
CA TYR A 250 3.07 15.05 12.29
C TYR A 250 2.12 14.65 13.40
N LEU A 251 1.29 15.62 13.83
CA LEU A 251 0.23 15.35 14.80
C LEU A 251 -0.80 14.35 14.25
N PRO A 252 -1.42 13.53 15.10
CA PRO A 252 -2.39 12.50 14.68
C PRO A 252 -3.52 13.01 13.78
N ILE A 253 -3.96 14.24 13.95
CA ILE A 253 -5.00 14.85 13.10
C ILE A 253 -4.60 14.93 11.61
N ASN A 254 -3.30 14.90 11.32
CA ASN A 254 -2.75 14.96 9.97
C ASN A 254 -2.59 13.57 9.32
N LEU A 255 -2.89 12.48 10.04
CA LEU A 255 -2.80 11.11 9.54
C LEU A 255 -4.11 10.63 8.89
N ARG A 256 -5.02 11.54 8.53
CA ARG A 256 -6.28 11.20 7.86
C ARG A 256 -6.00 10.54 6.52
N VAL A 257 -6.72 9.44 6.24
CA VAL A 257 -6.52 8.65 5.02
C VAL A 257 -6.71 9.49 3.73
N ALA A 258 -7.57 10.51 3.76
CA ALA A 258 -7.80 11.40 2.62
C ALA A 258 -6.83 12.60 2.56
N LYS A 259 -5.93 12.77 3.57
CA LYS A 259 -5.01 13.92 3.55
C LYS A 259 -4.08 13.83 2.35
N ARG A 260 -4.07 14.93 1.60
CA ARG A 260 -3.17 15.18 0.47
C ARG A 260 -2.10 16.17 0.88
N GLU A 261 -0.86 15.88 0.56
CA GLU A 261 0.25 16.82 0.64
C GLU A 261 0.96 16.86 -0.71
N CYS A 262 1.75 17.89 -0.95
CA CYS A 262 2.51 18.00 -2.19
C CYS A 262 3.91 18.54 -1.92
N HIS A 263 4.86 18.11 -2.71
CA HIS A 263 6.25 18.56 -2.58
C HIS A 263 6.94 18.66 -3.94
N ASP A 264 7.99 19.47 -3.99
CA ASP A 264 8.87 19.56 -5.17
C ASP A 264 9.47 18.17 -5.47
N PRO A 265 9.35 17.65 -6.70
CA PRO A 265 9.88 16.35 -7.06
C PRO A 265 11.42 16.24 -6.93
N LEU A 266 12.14 17.35 -6.86
CA LEU A 266 13.57 17.42 -6.65
C LEU A 266 13.94 17.63 -5.18
N GLY A 267 12.98 18.03 -4.35
CA GLY A 267 13.20 18.26 -2.93
C GLY A 267 13.23 16.95 -2.16
N SER A 268 14.17 16.82 -1.23
CA SER A 268 14.17 15.76 -0.24
C SER A 268 13.29 16.16 0.93
N SER A 269 12.30 15.34 1.27
CA SER A 269 11.46 15.52 2.47
C SER A 269 11.63 14.30 3.39
N SER A 270 10.98 14.33 4.57
CA SER A 270 10.78 13.10 5.38
C SER A 270 9.93 12.06 4.65
N GLY A 271 9.80 12.19 3.33
CA GLY A 271 9.11 11.27 2.45
C GLY A 271 9.95 10.03 2.20
N GLY A 272 9.32 8.89 2.40
CA GLY A 272 9.73 7.57 1.95
C GLY A 272 8.96 7.18 0.69
N ARG A 273 8.75 5.88 0.52
CA ARG A 273 7.94 5.34 -0.58
C ARG A 273 7.45 3.94 -0.28
N ARG A 274 6.43 3.56 -1.03
CA ARG A 274 5.92 2.21 -1.18
C ARG A 274 5.74 1.93 -2.67
N CYS A 275 6.05 0.74 -3.12
CA CYS A 275 5.91 0.40 -4.53
C CYS A 275 4.69 -0.49 -4.78
N VAL A 276 4.23 -0.46 -6.02
CA VAL A 276 3.20 -1.34 -6.55
C VAL A 276 3.66 -2.03 -7.84
N SER A 277 3.01 -3.14 -8.17
CA SER A 277 3.19 -3.85 -9.44
C SER A 277 1.82 -4.21 -10.00
N PRO A 278 1.61 -4.15 -11.32
CA PRO A 278 0.43 -4.76 -11.93
C PRO A 278 0.39 -6.26 -11.62
N LEU A 279 -0.77 -6.88 -11.86
CA LEU A 279 -0.85 -8.34 -11.83
C LEU A 279 0.17 -8.90 -12.80
N LYS A 280 0.95 -9.90 -12.35
CA LYS A 280 1.73 -10.73 -13.29
C LYS A 280 0.76 -11.69 -13.96
N ASP A 281 0.76 -11.70 -15.27
CA ASP A 281 0.03 -12.68 -16.11
C ASP A 281 0.47 -14.12 -15.82
#